data_9998a6ec7ed77c2234adb9fe5ff6b507
#
_entry.id   9998a6ec7ed77c2234adb9fe5ff6b507
#
_cell.length_a   1.000
_cell.length_b   1.000
_cell.length_c   1.000
_cell.angle_alpha   90.00
_cell.angle_beta   90.00
_cell.angle_gamma   90.00
#
_symmetry.space_group_name_H-M   'P 1'
#
loop_
_entity.id
_entity.type
_entity.pdbx_description
1 polymer ?
#
loop_
_entity_poly.entity_id
_entity_poly.type
_entity_poly.pdbx_seq_one_letter_code
_entity_poly.pdbx_strand_id
1 'polypeptide(L)'
;MFGPITVPYEAVMLYNVCKLKEGVEWSEDLEFAIGEMCNVVRSTYDDFIAGQVLKYAGFVSEEGSVGDYGPEGNHFALITYWKSFKSHEESHRADLFLEAFGGVLDYCSEAKELGYEIMWQGEN
;
A
#
# COMPACT_ATOMS: atom_id res chain seq x y z
N MET A 1 3.34 4.15 13.19
CA MET A 1 3.59 3.10 14.18
C MET A 1 4.23 1.91 13.50
N PHE A 2 5.24 1.35 14.13
CA PHE A 2 6.04 0.30 13.53
C PHE A 2 6.11 -0.90 14.48
N GLY A 3 5.73 -2.06 14.00
CA GLY A 3 5.76 -3.28 14.78
C GLY A 3 5.45 -4.49 13.91
N PRO A 4 5.56 -5.68 14.46
CA PRO A 4 5.19 -6.89 13.73
C PRO A 4 3.70 -6.92 13.46
N ILE A 5 3.33 -7.60 12.37
CA ILE A 5 1.92 -7.82 12.04
C ILE A 5 1.62 -9.31 12.04
N THR A 6 0.37 -9.65 12.35
CA THR A 6 -0.13 -11.02 12.26
C THR A 6 -1.27 -11.05 11.25
N VAL A 7 -1.16 -11.90 10.24
CA VAL A 7 -2.13 -12.00 9.16
C VAL A 7 -2.73 -13.41 9.18
N PRO A 8 -4.05 -13.54 9.43
CA PRO A 8 -4.70 -14.85 9.35
C PRO A 8 -4.73 -15.35 7.91
N TYR A 9 -4.61 -16.67 7.74
CA TYR A 9 -4.61 -17.30 6.42
C TYR A 9 -5.85 -16.99 5.59
N GLU A 10 -6.99 -16.76 6.24
CA GLU A 10 -8.26 -16.48 5.58
C GLU A 10 -8.41 -15.03 5.11
N ALA A 11 -7.45 -14.15 5.45
CA ALA A 11 -7.49 -12.76 5.04
C ALA A 11 -7.27 -12.63 3.53
N VAL A 12 -7.78 -11.53 2.98
CA VAL A 12 -7.47 -11.13 1.60
C VAL A 12 -6.48 -9.99 1.62
N MET A 13 -5.67 -9.88 0.56
CA MET A 13 -4.63 -8.88 0.47
C MET A 13 -4.88 -7.96 -0.71
N LEU A 14 -4.78 -6.66 -0.46
CA LEU A 14 -4.81 -5.65 -1.50
C LEU A 14 -3.40 -5.08 -1.65
N TYR A 15 -2.94 -5.05 -2.89
CA TYR A 15 -1.62 -4.54 -3.25
C TYR A 15 -1.81 -3.31 -4.12
N ASN A 16 -1.42 -2.16 -3.59
CA ASN A 16 -1.50 -0.88 -4.31
C ASN A 16 -0.12 -0.47 -4.78
N VAL A 17 0.02 -0.23 -6.07
CA VAL A 17 1.24 0.31 -6.67
C VAL A 17 0.96 1.75 -7.04
N CYS A 18 1.68 2.68 -6.43
CA CYS A 18 1.47 4.11 -6.62
C CYS A 18 2.73 4.71 -7.24
N LYS A 19 2.68 4.97 -8.55
CA LYS A 19 3.81 5.58 -9.27
C LYS A 19 3.85 7.07 -8.99
N LEU A 20 5.02 7.56 -8.60
CA LEU A 20 5.22 8.98 -8.36
C LEU A 20 5.29 9.75 -9.69
N LYS A 21 4.82 10.99 -9.68
CA LYS A 21 4.95 11.89 -10.83
C LYS A 21 6.42 12.11 -11.15
N GLU A 22 6.71 12.38 -12.41
CA GLU A 22 8.07 12.71 -12.83
C GLU A 22 8.61 13.88 -12.02
N GLY A 23 9.83 13.73 -11.49
CA GLY A 23 10.46 14.75 -10.65
C GLY A 23 10.01 14.75 -9.20
N VAL A 24 9.01 13.94 -8.84
CA VAL A 24 8.56 13.82 -7.45
C VAL A 24 9.34 12.69 -6.77
N GLU A 25 9.96 13.02 -5.65
CA GLU A 25 10.71 12.05 -4.86
C GLU A 25 10.02 11.76 -3.53
N TRP A 26 10.45 10.71 -2.88
CA TRP A 26 10.01 10.38 -1.54
C TRP A 26 10.35 11.55 -0.60
N SER A 27 9.37 12.05 0.14
CA SER A 27 9.52 13.24 0.98
C SER A 27 8.77 13.08 2.29
N GLU A 28 9.07 13.94 3.25
CA GLU A 28 8.34 13.97 4.52
C GLU A 28 6.86 14.32 4.30
N ASP A 29 6.56 15.20 3.35
CA ASP A 29 5.18 15.56 3.03
C ASP A 29 4.40 14.36 2.48
N LEU A 30 5.03 13.57 1.62
CA LEU A 30 4.44 12.34 1.10
C LEU A 30 4.23 11.32 2.22
N GLU A 31 5.23 11.13 3.08
CA GLU A 31 5.11 10.24 4.24
C GLU A 31 3.96 10.66 5.15
N PHE A 32 3.80 11.96 5.37
CA PHE A 32 2.71 12.50 6.18
C PHE A 32 1.35 12.19 5.55
N ALA A 33 1.20 12.42 4.26
CA ALA A 33 -0.05 12.13 3.53
C ALA A 33 -0.41 10.65 3.59
N ILE A 34 0.58 9.76 3.43
CA ILE A 34 0.38 8.31 3.54
C ILE A 34 -0.03 7.95 4.97
N GLY A 35 0.63 8.53 5.97
CA GLY A 35 0.31 8.31 7.38
C GLY A 35 -1.10 8.72 7.73
N GLU A 36 -1.57 9.86 7.23
CA GLU A 36 -2.95 10.30 7.40
C GLU A 36 -3.96 9.30 6.83
N MET A 37 -3.69 8.81 5.62
CA MET A 37 -4.54 7.81 4.99
C MET A 37 -4.57 6.50 5.79
N CYS A 38 -3.41 6.03 6.25
CA CYS A 38 -3.29 4.82 7.06
C CYS A 38 -4.06 4.95 8.38
N ASN A 39 -4.01 6.13 9.00
CA ASN A 39 -4.74 6.39 10.24
C ASN A 39 -6.26 6.36 10.02
N VAL A 40 -6.75 6.90 8.91
CA VAL A 40 -8.17 6.84 8.56
C VAL A 40 -8.62 5.39 8.42
N VAL A 41 -7.88 4.59 7.67
CA VAL A 41 -8.20 3.17 7.45
C VAL A 41 -8.23 2.41 8.77
N ARG A 42 -7.18 2.56 9.56
CA ARG A 42 -7.02 1.85 10.84
C ARG A 42 -8.11 2.23 11.85
N SER A 43 -8.50 3.49 11.89
CA SER A 43 -9.44 4.00 12.89
C SER A 43 -10.90 3.79 12.51
N THR A 44 -11.19 3.62 11.22
CA THR A 44 -12.56 3.67 10.69
C THR A 44 -13.13 2.27 10.38
N TYR A 45 -12.30 1.33 9.96
CA TYR A 45 -12.78 0.06 9.42
C TYR A 45 -12.43 -1.13 10.30
N ASP A 46 -13.46 -1.74 10.90
CA ASP A 46 -13.30 -2.89 11.80
C ASP A 46 -12.78 -4.14 11.06
N ASP A 47 -13.02 -4.23 9.76
CA ASP A 47 -12.59 -5.38 8.95
C ASP A 47 -11.15 -5.26 8.44
N PHE A 48 -10.52 -4.12 8.65
CA PHE A 48 -9.10 -3.95 8.38
C PHE A 48 -8.28 -4.73 9.42
N ILE A 49 -7.32 -5.52 8.95
CA ILE A 49 -6.51 -6.37 9.82
C ILE A 49 -5.12 -5.77 10.05
N ALA A 50 -4.42 -5.46 8.97
CA ALA A 50 -3.04 -4.99 9.04
C ALA A 50 -2.64 -4.31 7.74
N GLY A 51 -1.56 -3.55 7.78
CA GLY A 51 -1.07 -2.88 6.59
C GLY A 51 0.43 -2.65 6.63
N GLN A 52 0.98 -2.41 5.46
CA GLN A 52 2.40 -2.10 5.28
C GLN A 52 2.54 -1.02 4.22
N VAL A 53 3.49 -0.13 4.43
CA VAL A 53 3.90 0.86 3.43
C VAL A 53 5.32 0.52 3.02
N LEU A 54 5.55 0.33 1.73
CA LEU A 54 6.83 -0.12 1.19
C LEU A 54 7.37 0.91 0.20
N LYS A 55 8.57 1.39 0.49
CA LYS A 55 9.29 2.27 -0.42
C LYS A 55 10.06 1.42 -1.42
N TYR A 56 9.96 1.75 -2.72
CA TYR A 56 10.68 1.02 -3.75
C TYR A 56 12.19 1.25 -3.61
N ALA A 57 12.94 0.16 -3.55
CA ALA A 57 14.40 0.20 -3.33
C ALA A 57 15.22 -0.06 -4.61
N GLY A 58 14.57 -0.37 -5.72
CA GLY A 58 15.22 -0.71 -6.98
C GLY A 58 14.83 -2.12 -7.43
N PHE A 59 15.12 -2.45 -8.68
CA PHE A 59 14.81 -3.77 -9.20
C PHE A 59 15.99 -4.74 -8.96
N VAL A 60 15.65 -6.02 -8.93
CA VAL A 60 16.62 -7.10 -8.79
C VAL A 60 16.70 -7.83 -10.12
N SER A 61 17.89 -7.86 -10.70
CA SER A 61 18.14 -8.58 -11.95
C SER A 61 18.39 -10.07 -11.69
N GLU A 62 18.53 -10.85 -12.77
CA GLU A 62 18.88 -12.27 -12.67
C GLU A 62 20.20 -12.49 -11.93
N GLU A 63 21.11 -11.51 -11.99
CA GLU A 63 22.37 -11.55 -11.26
C GLU A 63 22.23 -11.16 -9.79
N GLY A 64 21.02 -10.84 -9.36
CA GLY A 64 20.72 -10.50 -7.97
C GLY A 64 21.07 -9.07 -7.56
N SER A 65 21.43 -8.20 -8.51
CA SER A 65 21.74 -6.81 -8.19
C SER A 65 20.47 -6.00 -7.92
N VAL A 66 20.53 -5.11 -6.92
CA VAL A 66 19.52 -4.11 -6.68
C VAL A 66 20.06 -2.81 -7.28
N GLY A 67 19.42 -2.33 -8.32
CA GLY A 67 19.89 -1.20 -9.09
C GLY A 67 19.00 0.02 -9.02
N ASP A 68 18.92 0.74 -10.13
CA ASP A 68 18.02 1.87 -10.28
C ASP A 68 16.56 1.42 -10.35
N TYR A 69 15.64 2.35 -10.64
CA TYR A 69 14.21 2.02 -10.62
C TYR A 69 13.73 1.17 -11.79
N GLY A 70 14.57 0.99 -12.83
CA GLY A 70 14.21 0.19 -13.98
C GLY A 70 12.98 0.73 -14.73
N PRO A 71 12.32 -0.12 -15.53
CA PRO A 71 11.17 0.30 -16.32
C PRO A 71 9.92 0.65 -15.49
N GLU A 72 9.85 0.19 -14.24
CA GLU A 72 8.73 0.52 -13.35
C GLU A 72 8.74 1.97 -12.89
N GLY A 73 9.91 2.64 -12.93
CA GLY A 73 10.05 3.99 -12.41
C GLY A 73 9.94 4.06 -10.89
N ASN A 74 10.00 5.26 -10.35
CA ASN A 74 9.91 5.46 -8.90
C ASN A 74 8.46 5.30 -8.43
N HIS A 75 8.25 4.45 -7.43
CA HIS A 75 6.92 4.19 -6.89
C HIS A 75 7.02 3.72 -5.44
N PHE A 76 5.88 3.60 -4.80
CA PHE A 76 5.77 2.94 -3.51
C PHE A 76 4.60 1.97 -3.55
N ALA A 77 4.55 1.07 -2.59
CA ALA A 77 3.47 0.10 -2.49
C ALA A 77 2.76 0.23 -1.15
N LEU A 78 1.46 0.00 -1.16
CA LEU A 78 0.64 -0.10 0.04
C LEU A 78 0.03 -1.50 0.04
N ILE A 79 0.31 -2.26 1.08
CA ILE A 79 -0.29 -3.57 1.25
C ILE A 79 -1.24 -3.51 2.43
N THR A 80 -2.47 -3.93 2.21
CA THR A 80 -3.47 -3.99 3.28
C THR A 80 -4.12 -5.37 3.30
N TYR A 81 -4.46 -5.82 4.50
CA TYR A 81 -5.10 -7.11 4.75
C TYR A 81 -6.46 -6.87 5.36
N TRP A 82 -7.47 -7.54 4.82
CA TRP A 82 -8.87 -7.35 5.18
C TRP A 82 -9.54 -8.70 5.41
N LYS A 83 -10.64 -8.70 6.14
CA LYS A 83 -11.42 -9.93 6.37
C LYS A 83 -12.09 -10.43 5.08
N SER A 84 -12.43 -9.53 4.16
CA SER A 84 -13.01 -9.88 2.86
C SER A 84 -12.81 -8.75 1.85
N PHE A 85 -12.94 -9.05 0.56
CA PHE A 85 -12.91 -8.03 -0.49
C PHE A 85 -14.11 -7.08 -0.39
N LYS A 86 -15.25 -7.59 0.05
CA LYS A 86 -16.45 -6.76 0.22
C LYS A 86 -16.22 -5.66 1.25
N SER A 87 -15.60 -5.99 2.38
CA SER A 87 -15.28 -5.02 3.42
C SER A 87 -14.38 -3.91 2.89
N HIS A 88 -13.38 -4.28 2.08
CA HIS A 88 -12.48 -3.33 1.45
C HIS A 88 -13.22 -2.44 0.45
N GLU A 89 -14.08 -2.99 -0.39
CA GLU A 89 -14.87 -2.22 -1.35
C GLU A 89 -15.75 -1.18 -0.67
N GLU A 90 -16.34 -1.53 0.46
CA GLU A 90 -17.15 -0.60 1.25
C GLU A 90 -16.33 0.58 1.75
N SER A 91 -15.03 0.38 2.05
CA SER A 91 -14.14 1.44 2.50
C SER A 91 -13.97 2.54 1.46
N HIS A 92 -14.01 2.19 0.17
CA HIS A 92 -13.84 3.15 -0.93
C HIS A 92 -15.00 4.13 -1.08
N ARG A 93 -16.10 3.92 -0.35
CA ARG A 93 -17.27 4.80 -0.38
C ARG A 93 -17.26 5.85 0.73
N ALA A 94 -16.32 5.76 1.66
CA ALA A 94 -16.27 6.68 2.78
C ALA A 94 -15.54 7.97 2.39
N ASP A 95 -16.18 9.12 2.66
CA ASP A 95 -15.66 10.43 2.29
C ASP A 95 -14.29 10.71 2.93
N LEU A 96 -14.09 10.32 4.19
CA LEU A 96 -12.82 10.52 4.88
C LEU A 96 -11.68 9.77 4.20
N PHE A 97 -11.96 8.54 3.75
CA PHE A 97 -10.96 7.76 3.03
C PHE A 97 -10.63 8.40 1.68
N LEU A 98 -11.65 8.79 0.92
CA LEU A 98 -11.46 9.42 -0.39
C LEU A 98 -10.65 10.70 -0.30
N GLU A 99 -10.90 11.51 0.73
CA GLU A 99 -10.16 12.75 0.98
C GLU A 99 -8.70 12.46 1.29
N ALA A 100 -8.44 11.53 2.22
CA ALA A 100 -7.08 11.18 2.61
C ALA A 100 -6.29 10.53 1.46
N PHE A 101 -6.94 9.63 0.70
CA PHE A 101 -6.32 9.01 -0.47
C PHE A 101 -6.03 10.05 -1.56
N GLY A 102 -6.93 11.01 -1.75
CA GLY A 102 -6.74 12.12 -2.68
C GLY A 102 -5.45 12.89 -2.40
N GLY A 103 -5.13 13.12 -1.12
CA GLY A 103 -3.90 13.75 -0.71
C GLY A 103 -2.65 12.95 -1.11
N VAL A 104 -2.73 11.63 -1.08
CA VAL A 104 -1.65 10.75 -1.54
C VAL A 104 -1.57 10.77 -3.08
N LEU A 105 -2.71 10.70 -3.76
CA LEU A 105 -2.76 10.67 -5.22
C LEU A 105 -2.22 11.95 -5.87
N ASP A 106 -2.20 13.06 -5.15
CA ASP A 106 -1.61 14.32 -5.65
C ASP A 106 -0.12 14.17 -5.99
N TYR A 107 0.56 13.22 -5.39
CA TYR A 107 1.98 12.92 -5.65
C TYR A 107 2.18 11.87 -6.75
N CYS A 108 1.09 11.26 -7.23
CA CYS A 108 1.16 10.08 -8.09
C CYS A 108 0.72 10.39 -9.51
N SER A 109 1.38 9.76 -10.48
CA SER A 109 0.96 9.77 -11.89
C SER A 109 -0.02 8.64 -12.18
N GLU A 110 0.06 7.55 -11.42
CA GLU A 110 -0.77 6.37 -11.60
C GLU A 110 -0.87 5.63 -10.27
N ALA A 111 -2.04 5.09 -9.98
CA ALA A 111 -2.25 4.19 -8.85
C ALA A 111 -3.05 2.98 -9.33
N LYS A 112 -2.59 1.79 -8.96
CA LYS A 112 -3.22 0.53 -9.35
C LYS A 112 -3.40 -0.33 -8.12
N GLU A 113 -4.61 -0.89 -7.96
CA GLU A 113 -4.91 -1.78 -6.85
C GLU A 113 -5.22 -3.17 -7.36
N LEU A 114 -4.55 -4.16 -6.81
CA LEU A 114 -4.68 -5.56 -7.16
C LEU A 114 -5.08 -6.37 -5.92
N GLY A 115 -6.01 -7.30 -6.08
CA GLY A 115 -6.48 -8.14 -4.99
C GLY A 115 -5.94 -9.56 -5.09
N TYR A 116 -5.57 -10.13 -3.96
CA TYR A 116 -4.98 -11.47 -3.88
C TYR A 116 -5.60 -12.27 -2.75
N GLU A 117 -5.72 -13.58 -3.00
CA GLU A 117 -6.04 -14.55 -1.97
C GLU A 117 -4.74 -15.20 -1.50
N ILE A 118 -4.63 -15.46 -0.20
CA ILE A 118 -3.42 -16.08 0.36
C ILE A 118 -3.49 -17.58 0.11
N MET A 119 -2.58 -18.13 -0.68
CA MET A 119 -2.53 -19.55 -1.01
C MET A 119 -1.57 -20.33 -0.13
N TRP A 120 -0.55 -19.67 0.40
CA TRP A 120 0.42 -20.28 1.29
C TRP A 120 0.98 -19.21 2.23
N GLN A 121 1.17 -19.59 3.48
CA GLN A 121 1.72 -18.71 4.50
C GLN A 121 2.41 -19.54 5.57
N GLY A 122 3.59 -19.12 6.00
CA GLY A 122 4.30 -19.81 7.06
C GLY A 122 5.49 -19.02 7.58
N GLU A 123 6.01 -19.48 8.71
CA GLU A 123 7.21 -18.95 9.36
C GLU A 123 8.29 -20.01 9.43
N ASN A 124 9.51 -19.56 9.61
CA ASN A 124 10.63 -20.44 9.93
C ASN A 124 10.52 -20.95 11.37
#